data_d8ac0e2c511d433e7b17f72f38390469
#
_entry.id   d8ac0e2c511d433e7b17f72f38390469
#
_cell.length_a   1.000
_cell.length_b   1.000
_cell.length_c   1.000
_cell.angle_alpha   90.00
_cell.angle_beta   90.00
_cell.angle_gamma   90.00
#
_symmetry.space_group_name_H-M   'P 1'
#
loop_
_entity.id
_entity.type
_entity.pdbx_description
1 polymer ?
#
loop_
_entity_poly.entity_id
_entity_poly.type
_entity_poly.pdbx_seq_one_letter_code
_entity_poly.pdbx_strand_id
1 'polypeptide(L)'
;PFRRYQISKVYRGERAQRGRFREFYQADIDIIGDGKLDILNEAEIPAIIYKVFRGFGLSWFQIRVNNRKILNGFYAMLGLSEKSGDIMRTVDKLDKIGADKVRLILLEDCGLTDDQADEILRFIAITGSNAQVLSALEGYAGRNEMFDQGLSELKAVTVNLAAFGVPEENFAVDLTIARGLDYYTGTVYETTLLDHPEIGSVCSGGRYDNLAGYYIDKALPGVGISIGLTRLFYVLDEQGLLNPALPSAPADALVLPMTDSPAAAIALAETIRSAGLRVQLYGEQKKFKQKMAYANKLEVPFVVLLGEDEIAEGVCSVKNMATGEQ
;
A
#
# COMPACT_ATOMS: atom_id res chain seq x y z
N PRO A 1 17.40 15.34 10.23
CA PRO A 1 17.05 14.12 9.49
C PRO A 1 16.89 14.41 8.01
N PHE A 2 17.34 13.49 7.18
CA PHE A 2 17.10 13.50 5.74
C PHE A 2 15.78 12.82 5.43
N ARG A 3 14.91 13.48 4.69
CA ARG A 3 13.60 12.95 4.26
C ARG A 3 13.63 12.65 2.77
N ARG A 4 13.22 11.46 2.39
CA ARG A 4 13.11 11.06 0.98
C ARG A 4 11.78 10.36 0.71
N TYR A 5 11.36 10.40 -0.54
CA TYR A 5 10.35 9.48 -1.06
C TYR A 5 10.81 8.97 -2.43
N GLN A 6 10.26 7.82 -2.81
CA GLN A 6 10.51 7.21 -4.12
C GLN A 6 9.24 6.51 -4.58
N ILE A 7 8.79 6.81 -5.78
CA ILE A 7 7.69 6.10 -6.45
C ILE A 7 8.28 5.47 -7.70
N SER A 8 8.48 4.17 -7.68
CA SER A 8 9.13 3.46 -8.78
C SER A 8 8.76 1.99 -8.83
N LYS A 9 9.18 1.33 -9.90
CA LYS A 9 9.12 -0.12 -10.02
C LYS A 9 10.11 -0.77 -9.08
N VAL A 10 9.65 -1.85 -8.44
CA VAL A 10 10.46 -2.76 -7.63
C VAL A 10 10.23 -4.19 -8.07
N TYR A 11 11.19 -5.07 -7.75
CA TYR A 11 11.21 -6.44 -8.22
C TYR A 11 11.37 -7.40 -7.04
N ARG A 12 10.58 -8.49 -7.04
CA ARG A 12 10.67 -9.57 -6.04
C ARG A 12 10.69 -10.92 -6.72
N GLY A 13 11.57 -11.83 -6.26
CA GLY A 13 11.68 -13.21 -6.75
C GLY A 13 10.56 -14.14 -6.27
N GLU A 14 9.55 -13.62 -5.58
CA GLU A 14 8.44 -14.40 -5.04
C GLU A 14 7.56 -15.02 -6.13
N ARG A 15 6.83 -16.08 -5.76
CA ARG A 15 5.81 -16.66 -6.62
C ARG A 15 4.68 -15.66 -6.85
N ALA A 16 4.36 -15.37 -8.12
CA ALA A 16 3.24 -14.50 -8.47
C ALA A 16 1.92 -15.10 -7.98
N GLN A 17 1.09 -14.26 -7.35
CA GLN A 17 -0.24 -14.59 -6.82
C GLN A 17 -1.19 -13.42 -7.07
N ARG A 18 -2.49 -13.61 -6.83
CA ARG A 18 -3.50 -12.55 -6.92
C ARG A 18 -3.09 -11.34 -6.06
N GLY A 19 -2.98 -10.16 -6.66
CA GLY A 19 -2.51 -8.93 -6.01
C GLY A 19 -1.02 -8.90 -5.63
N ARG A 20 -0.22 -9.93 -6.07
CA ARG A 20 1.24 -9.98 -5.86
C ARG A 20 1.94 -10.27 -7.17
N PHE A 21 2.74 -9.31 -7.61
CA PHE A 21 3.46 -9.32 -8.87
C PHE A 21 4.98 -9.39 -8.61
N ARG A 22 5.73 -9.85 -9.60
CA ARG A 22 7.21 -9.86 -9.54
C ARG A 22 7.81 -8.50 -9.87
N GLU A 23 7.16 -7.73 -10.73
CA GLU A 23 7.41 -6.32 -11.00
C GLU A 23 6.17 -5.52 -10.58
N PHE A 24 6.34 -4.50 -9.76
CA PHE A 24 5.22 -3.69 -9.26
C PHE A 24 5.72 -2.32 -8.79
N TYR A 25 4.83 -1.37 -8.65
CA TYR A 25 5.13 -0.05 -8.11
C TYR A 25 5.00 -0.04 -6.59
N GLN A 26 5.99 0.56 -5.94
CA GLN A 26 5.91 1.00 -4.55
C GLN A 26 6.06 2.51 -4.45
N ALA A 27 5.40 3.08 -3.45
CA ALA A 27 5.64 4.44 -3.00
C ALA A 27 6.27 4.34 -1.61
N ASP A 28 7.56 4.62 -1.53
CA ASP A 28 8.38 4.49 -0.33
C ASP A 28 8.66 5.87 0.26
N ILE A 29 8.63 5.97 1.58
CA ILE A 29 8.97 7.18 2.33
C ILE A 29 9.93 6.76 3.45
N ASP A 30 11.03 7.49 3.59
CA ASP A 30 12.01 7.28 4.65
C ASP A 30 12.44 8.61 5.28
N ILE A 31 12.64 8.57 6.60
CA ILE A 31 13.28 9.62 7.39
C ILE A 31 14.54 9.02 8.01
N ILE A 32 15.70 9.56 7.66
CA ILE A 32 17.01 9.03 8.03
C ILE A 32 17.74 10.04 8.91
N GLY A 33 18.16 9.62 10.08
CA GLY A 33 18.94 10.41 11.01
C GLY A 33 20.45 10.31 10.74
N ASP A 34 21.22 11.17 11.38
CA ASP A 34 22.69 11.12 11.43
C ASP A 34 23.11 10.86 12.87
N GLY A 35 23.56 9.64 13.16
CA GLY A 35 23.90 9.15 14.49
C GLY A 35 22.69 8.85 15.38
N LYS A 36 21.62 9.62 15.29
CA LYS A 36 20.38 9.44 16.06
C LYS A 36 19.14 9.83 15.25
N LEU A 37 18.01 9.26 15.62
CA LEU A 37 16.69 9.62 15.08
C LEU A 37 15.67 9.65 16.22
N ASP A 38 15.02 10.81 16.39
CA ASP A 38 14.04 11.03 17.45
C ASP A 38 12.77 10.18 17.22
N ILE A 39 12.17 9.71 18.32
CA ILE A 39 10.95 8.89 18.32
C ILE A 39 9.76 9.58 17.65
N LEU A 40 9.73 10.91 17.61
CA LEU A 40 8.69 11.68 16.93
C LEU A 40 8.53 11.26 15.47
N ASN A 41 9.64 10.92 14.79
CA ASN A 41 9.62 10.50 13.39
C ASN A 41 8.88 9.15 13.21
N GLU A 42 8.85 8.32 14.23
CA GLU A 42 8.12 7.04 14.23
C GLU A 42 6.60 7.24 14.32
N ALA A 43 6.13 8.38 14.83
CA ALA A 43 4.72 8.77 14.77
C ALA A 43 4.39 9.58 13.51
N GLU A 44 5.34 10.36 12.98
CA GLU A 44 5.13 11.14 11.76
C GLU A 44 4.87 10.24 10.54
N ILE A 45 5.57 9.12 10.41
CA ILE A 45 5.40 8.17 9.29
C ILE A 45 3.97 7.62 9.20
N PRO A 46 3.36 7.03 10.23
CA PRO A 46 1.98 6.57 10.14
C PRO A 46 0.97 7.73 10.00
N ALA A 47 1.28 8.92 10.51
CA ALA A 47 0.45 10.10 10.23
C ALA A 47 0.46 10.50 8.75
N ILE A 48 1.59 10.30 8.04
CA ILE A 48 1.66 10.47 6.58
C ILE A 48 0.80 9.39 5.89
N ILE A 49 0.86 8.13 6.32
CA ILE A 49 -0.01 7.06 5.77
C ILE A 49 -1.48 7.47 5.89
N TYR A 50 -1.91 7.92 7.07
CA TYR A 50 -3.26 8.37 7.32
C TYR A 50 -3.69 9.47 6.34
N LYS A 51 -2.86 10.52 6.20
CA LYS A 51 -3.16 11.64 5.29
C LYS A 51 -3.23 11.22 3.83
N VAL A 52 -2.32 10.34 3.38
CA VAL A 52 -2.28 9.84 2.01
C VAL A 52 -3.53 9.01 1.71
N PHE A 53 -3.90 8.09 2.60
CA PHE A 53 -5.08 7.23 2.39
C PHE A 53 -6.38 8.04 2.44
N ARG A 54 -6.49 9.00 3.37
CA ARG A 54 -7.62 9.94 3.39
C ARG A 54 -7.68 10.80 2.13
N GLY A 55 -6.52 11.20 1.59
CA GLY A 55 -6.43 11.91 0.30
C GLY A 55 -6.92 11.11 -0.88
N PHE A 56 -6.81 9.77 -0.85
CA PHE A 56 -7.42 8.86 -1.83
C PHE A 56 -8.93 8.64 -1.61
N GLY A 57 -9.51 9.23 -0.56
CA GLY A 57 -10.91 9.02 -0.21
C GLY A 57 -11.17 7.75 0.61
N LEU A 58 -10.13 7.03 1.04
CA LEU A 58 -10.25 5.86 1.90
C LEU A 58 -10.54 6.30 3.34
N SER A 59 -11.57 5.73 3.96
CA SER A 59 -11.92 5.95 5.37
C SER A 59 -11.88 4.68 6.21
N TRP A 60 -11.89 3.53 5.57
CA TRP A 60 -12.08 2.18 6.12
C TRP A 60 -10.75 1.40 6.18
N PHE A 61 -9.72 2.00 6.72
CA PHE A 61 -8.40 1.37 6.95
C PHE A 61 -7.95 1.54 8.39
N GLN A 62 -7.07 0.66 8.83
CA GLN A 62 -6.43 0.73 10.15
C GLN A 62 -4.93 0.55 10.02
N ILE A 63 -4.18 1.43 10.69
CA ILE A 63 -2.73 1.35 10.84
C ILE A 63 -2.46 0.59 12.14
N ARG A 64 -1.98 -0.63 12.02
CA ARG A 64 -1.57 -1.46 13.15
C ARG A 64 -0.13 -1.11 13.52
N VAL A 65 0.15 -0.98 14.80
CA VAL A 65 1.45 -0.54 15.33
C VAL A 65 1.93 -1.49 16.42
N ASN A 66 3.19 -1.88 16.37
CA ASN A 66 3.87 -2.63 17.43
C ASN A 66 5.32 -2.13 17.58
N ASN A 67 6.05 -2.68 18.54
CA ASN A 67 7.48 -2.40 18.72
C ASN A 67 8.25 -3.73 18.89
N ARG A 68 9.29 -3.91 18.09
CA ARG A 68 10.13 -5.12 18.09
C ARG A 68 10.81 -5.38 19.43
N LYS A 69 11.13 -4.30 20.19
CA LYS A 69 11.74 -4.43 21.51
C LYS A 69 10.79 -5.06 22.52
N ILE A 70 9.48 -4.81 22.41
CA ILE A 70 8.44 -5.45 23.25
C ILE A 70 8.49 -6.96 23.02
N LEU A 71 8.43 -7.40 21.76
CA LEU A 71 8.46 -8.83 21.45
C LEU A 71 9.76 -9.50 21.87
N ASN A 72 10.90 -8.90 21.50
CA ASN A 72 12.21 -9.43 21.87
C ASN A 72 12.42 -9.47 23.40
N GLY A 73 12.03 -8.42 24.11
CA GLY A 73 12.12 -8.35 25.57
C GLY A 73 11.22 -9.38 26.23
N PHE A 74 10.00 -9.58 25.71
CA PHE A 74 9.10 -10.62 26.21
C PHE A 74 9.67 -12.03 26.00
N TYR A 75 10.21 -12.32 24.81
CA TYR A 75 10.86 -13.62 24.56
C TYR A 75 12.11 -13.82 25.43
N ALA A 76 12.85 -12.74 25.72
CA ALA A 76 13.97 -12.81 26.65
C ALA A 76 13.54 -13.15 28.08
N MET A 77 12.39 -12.65 28.56
CA MET A 77 11.82 -13.03 29.85
C MET A 77 11.52 -14.53 29.95
N LEU A 78 11.19 -15.17 28.82
CA LEU A 78 10.95 -16.62 28.73
C LEU A 78 12.22 -17.45 28.48
N GLY A 79 13.40 -16.79 28.40
CA GLY A 79 14.68 -17.46 28.10
C GLY A 79 14.82 -17.84 26.61
N LEU A 80 14.10 -17.14 25.71
CA LEU A 80 13.98 -17.50 24.31
C LEU A 80 14.64 -16.50 23.34
N SER A 81 15.61 -15.70 23.81
CA SER A 81 16.26 -14.65 23.03
C SER A 81 16.85 -15.16 21.70
N GLU A 82 17.51 -16.32 21.71
CA GLU A 82 18.12 -16.91 20.52
C GLU A 82 17.09 -17.43 19.50
N LYS A 83 15.88 -17.73 19.95
CA LYS A 83 14.78 -18.24 19.13
C LYS A 83 13.80 -17.16 18.67
N SER A 84 14.02 -15.91 19.08
CA SER A 84 13.05 -14.82 18.85
C SER A 84 12.69 -14.62 17.38
N GLY A 85 13.64 -14.78 16.46
CA GLY A 85 13.42 -14.68 15.03
C GLY A 85 12.48 -15.77 14.49
N ASP A 86 12.67 -17.03 14.91
CA ASP A 86 11.82 -18.17 14.51
C ASP A 86 10.42 -18.06 15.10
N ILE A 87 10.33 -17.64 16.36
CA ILE A 87 9.06 -17.39 17.04
C ILE A 87 8.28 -16.30 16.30
N MET A 88 8.91 -15.16 15.99
CA MET A 88 8.26 -14.08 15.26
C MET A 88 7.79 -14.50 13.87
N ARG A 89 8.58 -15.27 13.11
CA ARG A 89 8.17 -15.84 11.82
C ARG A 89 7.00 -16.82 11.94
N THR A 90 6.86 -17.48 13.08
CA THR A 90 5.77 -18.40 13.34
C THR A 90 4.50 -17.66 13.75
N VAL A 91 4.61 -16.70 14.66
CA VAL A 91 3.50 -15.82 15.09
C VAL A 91 2.91 -15.04 13.92
N ASP A 92 3.74 -14.59 12.98
CA ASP A 92 3.30 -13.93 11.75
C ASP A 92 2.31 -14.74 10.89
N LYS A 93 2.27 -16.04 11.07
CA LYS A 93 1.33 -16.91 10.35
C LYS A 93 -0.02 -17.01 11.05
N LEU A 94 -0.19 -16.42 12.24
CA LEU A 94 -1.37 -16.59 13.09
C LEU A 94 -2.68 -16.33 12.33
N ASP A 95 -2.79 -15.20 11.65
CA ASP A 95 -3.98 -14.82 10.89
C ASP A 95 -4.30 -15.80 9.73
N LYS A 96 -3.30 -16.54 9.26
CA LYS A 96 -3.44 -17.45 8.10
C LYS A 96 -3.74 -18.88 8.46
N ILE A 97 -3.14 -19.37 9.55
CA ILE A 97 -3.18 -20.80 9.90
C ILE A 97 -3.86 -21.09 11.23
N GLY A 98 -4.15 -20.05 12.02
CA GLY A 98 -4.81 -20.15 13.32
C GLY A 98 -3.88 -20.54 14.48
N ALA A 99 -4.36 -20.31 15.72
CA ALA A 99 -3.57 -20.46 16.94
C ALA A 99 -3.09 -21.89 17.18
N ASP A 100 -3.93 -22.90 16.92
CA ASP A 100 -3.57 -24.31 17.15
C ASP A 100 -2.37 -24.73 16.30
N LYS A 101 -2.35 -24.34 15.02
CA LYS A 101 -1.23 -24.65 14.13
C LYS A 101 0.02 -23.85 14.49
N VAL A 102 -0.13 -22.59 14.89
CA VAL A 102 1.00 -21.78 15.40
C VAL A 102 1.58 -22.44 16.64
N ARG A 103 0.75 -22.87 17.59
CA ARG A 103 1.20 -23.60 18.77
C ARG A 103 2.02 -24.83 18.42
N LEU A 104 1.51 -25.65 17.50
CA LEU A 104 2.20 -26.87 17.06
C LEU A 104 3.59 -26.56 16.49
N ILE A 105 3.71 -25.54 15.63
CA ILE A 105 4.98 -25.10 15.04
C ILE A 105 5.94 -24.58 16.15
N LEU A 106 5.43 -23.82 17.12
CA LEU A 106 6.23 -23.36 18.26
C LEU A 106 6.83 -24.53 19.07
N LEU A 107 6.07 -25.60 19.26
CA LEU A 107 6.52 -26.80 19.96
C LEU A 107 7.53 -27.61 19.12
N GLU A 108 7.14 -27.96 17.89
CA GLU A 108 7.87 -28.92 17.05
C GLU A 108 9.08 -28.29 16.34
N ASP A 109 8.90 -27.13 15.68
CA ASP A 109 9.94 -26.52 14.87
C ASP A 109 10.81 -25.57 15.67
N CYS A 110 10.22 -24.81 16.62
CA CYS A 110 10.98 -23.90 17.47
C CYS A 110 11.49 -24.58 18.75
N GLY A 111 11.00 -25.77 19.08
CA GLY A 111 11.43 -26.54 20.25
C GLY A 111 11.12 -25.84 21.58
N LEU A 112 9.94 -25.25 21.71
CA LEU A 112 9.44 -24.63 22.93
C LEU A 112 8.75 -25.66 23.81
N THR A 113 8.65 -25.35 25.11
CA THR A 113 7.77 -26.10 26.03
C THR A 113 6.32 -25.67 25.84
N ASP A 114 5.37 -26.50 26.32
CA ASP A 114 3.94 -26.16 26.32
C ASP A 114 3.65 -24.84 27.01
N ASP A 115 4.25 -24.60 28.20
CA ASP A 115 4.07 -23.37 28.97
C ASP A 115 4.58 -22.13 28.20
N GLN A 116 5.73 -22.25 27.51
CA GLN A 116 6.29 -21.17 26.71
C GLN A 116 5.41 -20.84 25.50
N ALA A 117 4.92 -21.86 24.79
CA ALA A 117 4.03 -21.66 23.66
C ALA A 117 2.70 -21.02 24.07
N ASP A 118 2.12 -21.49 25.17
CA ASP A 118 0.85 -20.97 25.70
C ASP A 118 1.00 -19.52 26.22
N GLU A 119 2.16 -19.19 26.84
CA GLU A 119 2.43 -17.81 27.29
C GLU A 119 2.61 -16.85 26.11
N ILE A 120 3.28 -17.29 25.04
CA ILE A 120 3.41 -16.51 23.81
C ILE A 120 2.04 -16.25 23.20
N LEU A 121 1.21 -17.28 23.06
CA LEU A 121 -0.13 -17.14 22.50
C LEU A 121 -1.02 -16.22 23.35
N ARG A 122 -0.95 -16.32 24.68
CA ARG A 122 -1.65 -15.40 25.59
C ARG A 122 -1.18 -13.95 25.42
N PHE A 123 0.12 -13.74 25.30
CA PHE A 123 0.69 -12.41 25.13
C PHE A 123 0.24 -11.76 23.83
N ILE A 124 0.35 -12.44 22.69
CA ILE A 124 -0.04 -11.90 21.40
C ILE A 124 -1.57 -11.76 21.22
N ALA A 125 -2.35 -12.45 22.04
CA ALA A 125 -3.81 -12.34 22.07
C ALA A 125 -4.31 -11.14 22.91
N ILE A 126 -3.45 -10.35 23.53
CA ILE A 126 -3.83 -9.12 24.24
C ILE A 126 -4.40 -8.15 23.20
N THR A 127 -5.70 -7.83 23.32
CA THR A 127 -6.45 -6.98 22.40
C THR A 127 -7.36 -6.02 23.17
N GLY A 128 -7.89 -5.02 22.48
CA GLY A 128 -8.78 -4.02 23.05
C GLY A 128 -8.50 -2.63 22.50
N SER A 129 -8.97 -1.58 23.20
CA SER A 129 -8.54 -0.22 22.88
C SER A 129 -7.04 -0.04 23.10
N ASN A 130 -6.44 0.94 22.45
CA ASN A 130 -4.99 1.22 22.62
C ASN A 130 -4.61 1.37 24.10
N ALA A 131 -5.45 2.07 24.89
CA ALA A 131 -5.24 2.22 26.33
C ALA A 131 -5.28 0.89 27.09
N GLN A 132 -6.19 -0.02 26.73
CA GLN A 132 -6.28 -1.35 27.35
C GLN A 132 -5.07 -2.21 27.03
N VAL A 133 -4.64 -2.24 25.77
CA VAL A 133 -3.43 -2.99 25.38
C VAL A 133 -2.19 -2.45 26.09
N LEU A 134 -1.99 -1.12 26.10
CA LEU A 134 -0.85 -0.51 26.79
C LEU A 134 -0.88 -0.78 28.29
N SER A 135 -2.05 -0.72 28.94
CA SER A 135 -2.21 -1.05 30.35
C SER A 135 -1.89 -2.53 30.65
N ALA A 136 -2.32 -3.45 29.77
CA ALA A 136 -1.96 -4.87 29.91
C ALA A 136 -0.45 -5.10 29.80
N LEU A 137 0.24 -4.37 28.90
CA LEU A 137 1.71 -4.43 28.75
C LEU A 137 2.44 -3.91 29.99
N GLU A 138 1.88 -2.94 30.73
CA GLU A 138 2.45 -2.47 31.99
C GLU A 138 2.58 -3.57 33.04
N GLY A 139 1.74 -4.59 33.00
CA GLY A 139 1.86 -5.77 33.86
C GLY A 139 3.14 -6.58 33.67
N TYR A 140 3.87 -6.37 32.59
CA TYR A 140 5.16 -7.00 32.29
C TYR A 140 6.36 -6.06 32.55
N ALA A 141 6.13 -4.78 32.82
CA ALA A 141 7.19 -3.80 33.05
C ALA A 141 8.08 -4.12 34.24
N GLY A 142 9.33 -3.67 34.22
CA GLY A 142 10.33 -3.90 35.25
C GLY A 142 10.98 -5.29 35.24
N ARG A 143 10.63 -6.14 34.25
CA ARG A 143 11.17 -7.50 34.13
C ARG A 143 12.29 -7.61 33.10
N ASN A 144 12.33 -6.70 32.12
CA ASN A 144 13.37 -6.70 31.10
C ASN A 144 13.52 -5.29 30.51
N GLU A 145 14.75 -4.78 30.48
CA GLU A 145 15.08 -3.42 30.07
C GLU A 145 14.67 -3.13 28.60
N MET A 146 14.87 -4.10 27.70
CA MET A 146 14.49 -3.95 26.29
C MET A 146 12.96 -3.85 26.14
N PHE A 147 12.21 -4.64 26.91
CA PHE A 147 10.75 -4.56 26.96
C PHE A 147 10.29 -3.19 27.45
N ASP A 148 10.87 -2.71 28.54
CA ASP A 148 10.53 -1.41 29.15
C ASP A 148 10.80 -0.25 28.19
N GLN A 149 11.93 -0.31 27.47
CA GLN A 149 12.26 0.64 26.43
C GLN A 149 11.22 0.60 25.29
N GLY A 150 10.89 -0.59 24.79
CA GLY A 150 9.89 -0.78 23.74
C GLY A 150 8.50 -0.27 24.12
N LEU A 151 8.08 -0.52 25.37
CA LEU A 151 6.82 -0.03 25.91
C LEU A 151 6.81 1.50 26.02
N SER A 152 7.90 2.11 26.48
CA SER A 152 8.04 3.57 26.53
C SER A 152 7.97 4.19 25.13
N GLU A 153 8.66 3.60 24.16
CA GLU A 153 8.63 4.04 22.75
C GLU A 153 7.22 3.91 22.15
N LEU A 154 6.54 2.78 22.36
CA LEU A 154 5.19 2.56 21.84
C LEU A 154 4.18 3.55 22.43
N LYS A 155 4.26 3.85 23.73
CA LYS A 155 3.44 4.88 24.36
C LYS A 155 3.70 6.26 23.75
N ALA A 156 4.97 6.63 23.54
CA ALA A 156 5.32 7.89 22.89
C ALA A 156 4.77 7.99 21.47
N VAL A 157 4.85 6.91 20.69
CA VAL A 157 4.31 6.84 19.33
C VAL A 157 2.79 7.01 19.32
N THR A 158 2.04 6.33 20.21
CA THR A 158 0.58 6.44 20.27
C THR A 158 0.11 7.84 20.67
N VAL A 159 0.76 8.48 21.65
CA VAL A 159 0.48 9.85 22.05
C VAL A 159 0.75 10.84 20.91
N ASN A 160 1.89 10.68 20.23
CA ASN A 160 2.25 11.56 19.14
C ASN A 160 1.35 11.34 17.90
N LEU A 161 0.88 10.13 17.63
CA LEU A 161 -0.11 9.86 16.56
C LEU A 161 -1.39 10.66 16.76
N ALA A 162 -1.93 10.65 17.99
CA ALA A 162 -3.09 11.45 18.34
C ALA A 162 -2.81 12.96 18.15
N ALA A 163 -1.62 13.43 18.55
CA ALA A 163 -1.19 14.81 18.37
C ALA A 163 -1.06 15.22 16.89
N PHE A 164 -0.66 14.29 16.00
CA PHE A 164 -0.66 14.46 14.55
C PHE A 164 -2.06 14.45 13.92
N GLY A 165 -3.11 14.21 14.72
CA GLY A 165 -4.50 14.21 14.28
C GLY A 165 -4.94 12.90 13.63
N VAL A 166 -4.27 11.79 13.92
CA VAL A 166 -4.74 10.45 13.51
C VAL A 166 -5.81 9.99 14.48
N PRO A 167 -7.07 9.77 14.03
CA PRO A 167 -8.14 9.30 14.90
C PRO A 167 -7.86 7.90 15.45
N GLU A 168 -8.36 7.60 16.65
CA GLU A 168 -8.10 6.31 17.31
C GLU A 168 -8.68 5.13 16.51
N GLU A 169 -9.77 5.32 15.78
CA GLU A 169 -10.31 4.30 14.90
C GLU A 169 -9.41 3.92 13.72
N ASN A 170 -8.45 4.79 13.35
CA ASN A 170 -7.54 4.56 12.24
C ASN A 170 -6.18 3.99 12.66
N PHE A 171 -5.91 3.80 13.95
CA PHE A 171 -4.71 3.10 14.40
C PHE A 171 -4.97 2.19 15.60
N ALA A 172 -4.25 1.08 15.69
CA ALA A 172 -4.36 0.13 16.78
C ALA A 172 -2.99 -0.41 17.18
N VAL A 173 -2.76 -0.52 18.49
CA VAL A 173 -1.64 -1.31 19.02
C VAL A 173 -1.99 -2.78 18.85
N ASP A 174 -1.12 -3.53 18.14
CA ASP A 174 -1.37 -4.91 17.79
C ASP A 174 -0.11 -5.78 17.91
N LEU A 175 -0.09 -6.64 18.90
CA LEU A 175 1.05 -7.47 19.23
C LEU A 175 1.27 -8.63 18.25
N THR A 176 0.29 -8.93 17.39
CA THR A 176 0.42 -9.96 16.36
C THR A 176 1.31 -9.51 15.18
N ILE A 177 1.58 -8.18 15.06
CA ILE A 177 2.56 -7.70 14.10
C ILE A 177 3.96 -8.05 14.61
N ALA A 178 4.34 -9.28 14.35
CA ALA A 178 5.70 -9.77 14.55
C ALA A 178 6.52 -9.65 13.26
N ARG A 179 5.84 -9.34 12.13
CA ARG A 179 6.37 -9.25 10.79
C ARG A 179 7.28 -8.05 10.62
N GLY A 180 8.13 -8.16 9.70
CA GLY A 180 9.05 -7.16 9.21
C GLY A 180 10.29 -7.86 8.70
N LEU A 181 11.03 -7.18 7.85
CA LEU A 181 12.35 -7.63 7.47
C LEU A 181 13.22 -7.68 8.75
N ASP A 182 14.11 -8.63 8.83
CA ASP A 182 14.93 -8.89 10.04
C ASP A 182 15.72 -7.67 10.53
N TYR A 183 15.82 -6.62 9.70
CA TYR A 183 16.53 -5.39 10.04
C TYR A 183 15.72 -4.38 10.86
N TYR A 184 14.41 -4.57 11.11
CA TYR A 184 13.65 -3.66 11.97
C TYR A 184 14.05 -3.81 13.43
N THR A 185 14.24 -2.66 14.11
CA THR A 185 14.81 -2.58 15.46
C THR A 185 13.89 -1.93 16.49
N GLY A 186 12.85 -1.25 16.06
CA GLY A 186 11.92 -0.49 16.91
C GLY A 186 10.48 -0.67 16.47
N THR A 187 9.77 0.45 16.33
CA THR A 187 8.37 0.48 15.89
C THR A 187 8.20 -0.14 14.51
N VAL A 188 7.15 -0.92 14.35
CA VAL A 188 6.72 -1.54 13.09
C VAL A 188 5.27 -1.21 12.79
N TYR A 189 4.95 -1.09 11.50
CA TYR A 189 3.63 -0.69 11.03
C TYR A 189 3.11 -1.65 10.00
N GLU A 190 1.80 -1.87 10.02
CA GLU A 190 1.08 -2.58 9.00
C GLU A 190 -0.28 -1.94 8.79
N THR A 191 -0.63 -1.60 7.55
CA THR A 191 -1.93 -0.99 7.24
C THR A 191 -2.78 -1.98 6.47
N THR A 192 -3.99 -2.22 6.95
CA THR A 192 -4.98 -3.11 6.35
C THR A 192 -6.26 -2.34 6.02
N LEU A 193 -6.98 -2.82 5.02
CA LEU A 193 -8.31 -2.34 4.68
C LEU A 193 -9.33 -3.13 5.50
N LEU A 194 -10.18 -2.44 6.29
CA LEU A 194 -11.09 -3.08 7.24
C LEU A 194 -12.21 -3.88 6.56
N ASP A 195 -12.70 -3.39 5.42
CA ASP A 195 -13.75 -4.05 4.64
C ASP A 195 -13.19 -5.16 3.72
N HIS A 196 -11.86 -5.28 3.60
CA HIS A 196 -11.17 -6.21 2.71
C HIS A 196 -9.96 -6.87 3.41
N PRO A 197 -10.17 -7.54 4.56
CA PRO A 197 -9.07 -8.12 5.34
C PRO A 197 -8.33 -9.24 4.59
N GLU A 198 -9.00 -9.92 3.64
CA GLU A 198 -8.42 -10.97 2.80
C GLU A 198 -7.26 -10.50 1.93
N ILE A 199 -7.19 -9.19 1.66
CA ILE A 199 -6.12 -8.58 0.88
C ILE A 199 -4.83 -8.53 1.70
N GLY A 200 -4.96 -8.47 3.01
CA GLY A 200 -3.85 -8.27 3.94
C GLY A 200 -3.25 -6.86 3.84
N SER A 201 -2.01 -6.73 4.26
CA SER A 201 -1.34 -5.42 4.33
C SER A 201 -1.16 -4.77 2.96
N VAL A 202 -1.55 -3.50 2.84
CA VAL A 202 -1.36 -2.65 1.66
C VAL A 202 -0.23 -1.64 1.83
N CYS A 203 0.18 -1.41 3.08
CA CYS A 203 1.32 -0.56 3.43
C CYS A 203 2.00 -1.15 4.69
N SER A 204 3.32 -1.20 4.70
CA SER A 204 4.08 -1.69 5.84
C SER A 204 5.42 -0.97 5.96
N GLY A 205 6.00 -1.01 7.17
CA GLY A 205 7.29 -0.41 7.42
C GLY A 205 7.72 -0.51 8.88
N GLY A 206 8.73 0.27 9.25
CA GLY A 206 9.23 0.31 10.62
C GLY A 206 10.54 1.06 10.74
N ARG A 207 11.03 1.11 11.98
CA ARG A 207 12.35 1.66 12.34
C ARG A 207 13.45 0.64 12.07
N TYR A 208 14.53 1.10 11.49
CA TYR A 208 15.77 0.37 11.26
C TYR A 208 16.98 1.20 11.70
N ASP A 209 17.83 0.68 12.55
CA ASP A 209 18.99 1.41 13.06
C ASP A 209 20.30 1.00 12.36
N ASN A 210 20.40 -0.25 11.90
CA ASN A 210 21.66 -0.85 11.46
C ASN A 210 21.75 -1.10 9.95
N LEU A 211 20.72 -0.74 9.17
CA LEU A 211 20.67 -1.06 7.75
C LEU A 211 21.84 -0.46 6.95
N ALA A 212 22.21 0.78 7.24
CA ALA A 212 23.34 1.44 6.58
C ALA A 212 24.68 0.78 6.88
N GLY A 213 24.83 0.14 8.04
CA GLY A 213 26.06 -0.55 8.48
C GLY A 213 26.48 -1.70 7.57
N TYR A 214 25.58 -2.24 6.72
CA TYR A 214 25.95 -3.21 5.68
C TYR A 214 26.79 -2.61 4.55
N TYR A 215 26.81 -1.29 4.41
CA TYR A 215 27.40 -0.60 3.26
C TYR A 215 28.43 0.45 3.65
N ILE A 216 28.26 1.09 4.81
CA ILE A 216 29.13 2.19 5.28
C ILE A 216 29.33 2.12 6.80
N ASP A 217 30.48 2.57 7.26
CA ASP A 217 30.80 2.67 8.69
C ASP A 217 30.24 3.98 9.26
N LYS A 218 28.92 4.11 9.25
CA LYS A 218 28.21 5.26 9.80
C LYS A 218 26.86 4.84 10.36
N ALA A 219 26.52 5.28 11.56
CA ALA A 219 25.21 5.07 12.16
C ALA A 219 24.18 6.00 11.50
N LEU A 220 23.29 5.44 10.67
CA LEU A 220 22.20 6.15 10.01
C LEU A 220 20.87 5.47 10.35
N PRO A 221 20.35 5.69 11.58
CA PRO A 221 19.04 5.16 11.95
C PRO A 221 17.96 5.76 11.04
N GLY A 222 17.00 4.94 10.65
CA GLY A 222 15.91 5.37 9.81
C GLY A 222 14.57 4.80 10.25
N VAL A 223 13.51 5.43 9.79
CA VAL A 223 12.15 4.90 9.83
C VAL A 223 11.49 5.15 8.49
N GLY A 224 10.82 4.15 7.96
CA GLY A 224 10.19 4.28 6.65
C GLY A 224 9.05 3.31 6.43
N ILE A 225 8.27 3.58 5.38
CA ILE A 225 7.16 2.73 4.93
C ILE A 225 7.19 2.54 3.43
N SER A 226 6.57 1.46 3.01
CA SER A 226 6.29 1.16 1.60
C SER A 226 4.80 0.97 1.40
N ILE A 227 4.19 1.82 0.58
CA ILE A 227 2.83 1.60 0.08
C ILE A 227 2.94 0.73 -1.18
N GLY A 228 2.30 -0.43 -1.17
CA GLY A 228 2.20 -1.31 -2.33
C GLY A 228 1.23 -0.74 -3.36
N LEU A 229 1.67 0.25 -4.15
CA LEU A 229 0.81 1.04 -5.03
C LEU A 229 0.07 0.19 -6.06
N THR A 230 0.78 -0.73 -6.75
CA THR A 230 0.14 -1.65 -7.70
C THR A 230 -0.89 -2.54 -7.01
N ARG A 231 -0.60 -3.02 -5.80
CA ARG A 231 -1.52 -3.86 -5.03
C ARG A 231 -2.75 -3.08 -4.60
N LEU A 232 -2.57 -1.87 -4.08
CA LEU A 232 -3.68 -1.00 -3.68
C LEU A 232 -4.58 -0.68 -4.88
N PHE A 233 -3.98 -0.30 -6.01
CA PHE A 233 -4.72 -0.03 -7.24
C PHE A 233 -5.51 -1.26 -7.73
N TYR A 234 -4.85 -2.42 -7.79
CA TYR A 234 -5.49 -3.69 -8.19
C TYR A 234 -6.73 -4.00 -7.35
N VAL A 235 -6.62 -3.80 -6.04
CA VAL A 235 -7.74 -4.02 -5.12
C VAL A 235 -8.87 -3.05 -5.35
N LEU A 236 -8.56 -1.76 -5.47
CA LEU A 236 -9.57 -0.72 -5.71
C LEU A 236 -10.30 -0.94 -7.04
N ASP A 237 -9.58 -1.38 -8.07
CA ASP A 237 -10.13 -1.72 -9.38
C ASP A 237 -11.06 -2.94 -9.30
N GLU A 238 -10.58 -4.03 -8.69
CA GLU A 238 -11.34 -5.28 -8.56
C GLU A 238 -12.63 -5.12 -7.74
N GLN A 239 -12.62 -4.22 -6.77
CA GLN A 239 -13.76 -3.91 -5.91
C GLN A 239 -14.66 -2.80 -6.49
N GLY A 240 -14.33 -2.26 -7.67
CA GLY A 240 -15.09 -1.18 -8.28
C GLY A 240 -15.05 0.14 -7.48
N LEU A 241 -13.99 0.36 -6.70
CA LEU A 241 -13.80 1.53 -5.83
C LEU A 241 -13.02 2.66 -6.52
N LEU A 242 -12.57 2.45 -7.76
CA LEU A 242 -11.97 3.51 -8.55
C LEU A 242 -13.04 4.55 -8.94
N ASN A 243 -12.64 5.81 -9.00
CA ASN A 243 -13.55 6.88 -9.40
C ASN A 243 -14.06 6.60 -10.85
N PRO A 244 -15.37 6.36 -11.03
CA PRO A 244 -15.93 6.06 -12.35
C PRO A 244 -15.84 7.25 -13.33
N ALA A 245 -15.58 8.48 -12.82
CA ALA A 245 -15.35 9.65 -13.66
C ALA A 245 -13.92 9.72 -14.24
N LEU A 246 -13.01 8.80 -13.83
CA LEU A 246 -11.70 8.73 -14.46
C LEU A 246 -11.87 8.26 -15.91
N PRO A 247 -11.33 9.01 -16.91
CA PRO A 247 -11.44 8.62 -18.30
C PRO A 247 -10.66 7.31 -18.53
N SER A 248 -11.39 6.23 -18.84
CA SER A 248 -10.80 4.93 -19.22
C SER A 248 -10.26 4.97 -20.66
N ALA A 249 -10.82 5.84 -21.49
CA ALA A 249 -10.45 5.97 -22.89
C ALA A 249 -9.07 6.63 -23.07
N PRO A 250 -8.24 6.14 -24.02
CA PRO A 250 -6.94 6.71 -24.33
C PRO A 250 -7.03 8.10 -24.99
N ALA A 251 -8.21 8.46 -25.49
CA ALA A 251 -8.49 9.72 -26.17
C ALA A 251 -9.90 10.24 -25.82
N ASP A 252 -10.09 11.54 -25.93
CA ASP A 252 -11.39 12.20 -25.76
C ASP A 252 -12.25 12.06 -27.02
N ALA A 253 -11.61 11.95 -28.19
CA ALA A 253 -12.28 11.73 -29.47
C ALA A 253 -11.49 10.81 -30.39
N LEU A 254 -12.20 10.06 -31.22
CA LEU A 254 -11.65 9.26 -32.33
C LEU A 254 -12.16 9.84 -33.66
N VAL A 255 -11.24 10.34 -34.48
CA VAL A 255 -11.58 10.79 -35.86
C VAL A 255 -11.57 9.59 -36.79
N LEU A 256 -12.71 9.36 -37.46
CA LEU A 256 -12.92 8.28 -38.41
C LEU A 256 -13.01 8.86 -39.83
N PRO A 257 -11.94 8.77 -40.64
CA PRO A 257 -12.00 9.09 -42.06
C PRO A 257 -12.97 8.14 -42.80
N MET A 258 -13.91 8.68 -43.56
CA MET A 258 -14.82 7.92 -44.40
C MET A 258 -14.50 8.10 -45.90
N THR A 259 -13.32 8.65 -46.17
CA THR A 259 -12.77 8.89 -47.52
C THR A 259 -11.47 8.13 -47.69
N ASP A 260 -11.00 7.97 -48.92
CA ASP A 260 -9.71 7.34 -49.23
C ASP A 260 -8.53 8.26 -48.92
N SER A 261 -8.73 9.59 -48.94
CA SER A 261 -7.70 10.58 -48.62
C SER A 261 -7.73 10.93 -47.13
N PRO A 262 -6.64 10.71 -46.38
CA PRO A 262 -6.59 11.02 -44.95
C PRO A 262 -6.29 12.51 -44.69
N ALA A 263 -5.97 13.33 -45.68
CA ALA A 263 -5.46 14.69 -45.49
C ALA A 263 -6.42 15.59 -44.69
N ALA A 264 -7.70 15.59 -45.02
CA ALA A 264 -8.71 16.40 -44.33
C ALA A 264 -8.93 15.90 -42.90
N ALA A 265 -8.91 14.57 -42.67
CA ALA A 265 -9.07 13.97 -41.35
C ALA A 265 -7.81 14.26 -40.45
N ILE A 266 -6.62 14.29 -41.05
CA ILE A 266 -5.40 14.70 -40.35
C ILE A 266 -5.52 16.18 -39.92
N ALA A 267 -5.91 17.07 -40.82
CA ALA A 267 -6.07 18.49 -40.52
C ALA A 267 -7.12 18.73 -39.42
N LEU A 268 -8.25 18.01 -39.48
CA LEU A 268 -9.26 18.07 -38.42
C LEU A 268 -8.74 17.56 -37.07
N ALA A 269 -8.04 16.42 -37.07
CA ALA A 269 -7.46 15.88 -35.85
C ALA A 269 -6.45 16.86 -35.20
N GLU A 270 -5.61 17.52 -36.01
CA GLU A 270 -4.68 18.54 -35.52
C GLU A 270 -5.40 19.78 -35.00
N THR A 271 -6.48 20.19 -35.63
CA THR A 271 -7.32 21.31 -35.14
C THR A 271 -7.89 21.00 -33.77
N ILE A 272 -8.44 19.79 -33.58
CA ILE A 272 -9.01 19.37 -32.30
C ILE A 272 -7.90 19.23 -31.24
N ARG A 273 -6.73 18.69 -31.58
CA ARG A 273 -5.56 18.59 -30.70
C ARG A 273 -5.08 19.97 -30.24
N SER A 274 -5.06 20.94 -31.16
CA SER A 274 -4.66 22.31 -30.87
C SER A 274 -5.62 23.02 -29.91
N ALA A 275 -6.85 22.55 -29.81
CA ALA A 275 -7.82 22.98 -28.80
C ALA A 275 -7.65 22.30 -27.43
N GLY A 276 -6.61 21.46 -27.27
CA GLY A 276 -6.27 20.83 -26.00
C GLY A 276 -6.94 19.47 -25.74
N LEU A 277 -7.64 18.90 -26.72
CA LEU A 277 -8.27 17.58 -26.59
C LEU A 277 -7.33 16.46 -27.03
N ARG A 278 -7.41 15.31 -26.37
CA ARG A 278 -6.70 14.09 -26.76
C ARG A 278 -7.45 13.44 -27.92
N VAL A 279 -6.83 13.35 -29.08
CA VAL A 279 -7.46 12.83 -30.29
C VAL A 279 -6.66 11.68 -30.88
N GLN A 280 -7.34 10.59 -31.14
CA GLN A 280 -6.83 9.50 -31.97
C GLN A 280 -7.41 9.58 -33.39
N LEU A 281 -6.55 9.41 -34.39
CA LEU A 281 -6.97 9.29 -35.79
C LEU A 281 -6.96 7.81 -36.17
N TYR A 282 -8.08 7.32 -36.73
CA TYR A 282 -8.17 5.96 -37.24
C TYR A 282 -7.48 5.85 -38.60
N GLY A 283 -6.42 5.02 -38.67
CA GLY A 283 -5.55 4.94 -39.85
C GLY A 283 -5.82 3.78 -40.81
N GLU A 284 -6.80 2.90 -40.52
CA GLU A 284 -7.02 1.72 -41.35
C GLU A 284 -8.21 1.88 -42.31
N GLN A 285 -8.08 1.34 -43.53
CA GLN A 285 -9.18 1.25 -44.51
C GLN A 285 -10.07 0.04 -44.15
N LYS A 286 -11.09 0.28 -43.32
CA LYS A 286 -12.07 -0.72 -42.88
C LYS A 286 -13.49 -0.24 -43.11
N LYS A 287 -14.45 -1.18 -43.12
CA LYS A 287 -15.88 -0.83 -43.20
C LYS A 287 -16.33 -0.04 -41.98
N PHE A 288 -17.30 0.85 -42.11
CA PHE A 288 -17.85 1.69 -41.04
C PHE A 288 -18.16 0.90 -39.77
N LYS A 289 -18.84 -0.25 -39.90
CA LYS A 289 -19.15 -1.13 -38.74
C LYS A 289 -17.89 -1.53 -37.94
N GLN A 290 -16.77 -1.78 -38.61
CA GLN A 290 -15.52 -2.17 -37.96
C GLN A 290 -14.85 -0.98 -37.29
N LYS A 291 -14.90 0.20 -37.90
CA LYS A 291 -14.41 1.46 -37.32
C LYS A 291 -15.19 1.80 -36.03
N MET A 292 -16.51 1.67 -36.05
CA MET A 292 -17.38 1.88 -34.90
C MET A 292 -17.15 0.82 -33.78
N ALA A 293 -16.94 -0.44 -34.17
CA ALA A 293 -16.61 -1.48 -33.19
C ALA A 293 -15.27 -1.19 -32.47
N TYR A 294 -14.31 -0.61 -33.20
CA TYR A 294 -13.05 -0.16 -32.61
C TYR A 294 -13.24 1.01 -31.62
N ALA A 295 -14.08 2.00 -32.01
CA ALA A 295 -14.42 3.11 -31.13
C ALA A 295 -15.08 2.63 -29.82
N ASN A 296 -16.04 1.69 -29.93
CA ASN A 296 -16.68 1.07 -28.75
C ASN A 296 -15.67 0.32 -27.87
N LYS A 297 -14.73 -0.43 -28.46
CA LYS A 297 -13.69 -1.16 -27.71
C LYS A 297 -12.73 -0.23 -26.98
N LEU A 298 -12.47 0.96 -27.53
CA LEU A 298 -11.64 1.99 -26.90
C LEU A 298 -12.40 2.80 -25.86
N GLU A 299 -13.73 2.67 -25.80
CA GLU A 299 -14.60 3.44 -24.88
C GLU A 299 -14.43 4.96 -25.04
N VAL A 300 -14.08 5.42 -26.25
CA VAL A 300 -13.95 6.87 -26.50
C VAL A 300 -15.30 7.56 -26.37
N PRO A 301 -15.38 8.70 -25.64
CA PRO A 301 -16.66 9.39 -25.45
C PRO A 301 -17.24 9.97 -26.73
N PHE A 302 -16.37 10.39 -27.68
CA PHE A 302 -16.82 11.00 -28.94
C PHE A 302 -16.17 10.34 -30.15
N VAL A 303 -16.96 10.20 -31.22
CA VAL A 303 -16.48 9.83 -32.55
C VAL A 303 -16.76 10.96 -33.49
N VAL A 304 -15.74 11.38 -34.24
CA VAL A 304 -15.84 12.41 -35.25
C VAL A 304 -15.78 11.75 -36.63
N LEU A 305 -16.87 11.82 -37.35
CA LEU A 305 -17.02 11.28 -38.72
C LEU A 305 -16.70 12.36 -39.74
N LEU A 306 -15.89 12.01 -40.73
CA LEU A 306 -15.52 12.92 -41.82
C LEU A 306 -15.60 12.20 -43.17
N GLY A 307 -16.68 12.41 -43.89
CA GLY A 307 -16.89 11.92 -45.24
C GLY A 307 -16.66 12.99 -46.32
N GLU A 308 -16.91 12.67 -47.58
CA GLU A 308 -16.72 13.59 -48.67
C GLU A 308 -17.70 14.78 -48.61
N ASP A 309 -18.95 14.54 -48.19
CA ASP A 309 -19.95 15.58 -48.03
C ASP A 309 -19.59 16.56 -46.93
N GLU A 310 -19.15 16.04 -45.75
CA GLU A 310 -18.69 16.88 -44.66
C GLU A 310 -17.46 17.73 -45.03
N ILE A 311 -16.54 17.16 -45.84
CA ILE A 311 -15.37 17.90 -46.33
C ILE A 311 -15.80 19.02 -47.28
N ALA A 312 -16.73 18.74 -48.19
CA ALA A 312 -17.23 19.71 -49.18
C ALA A 312 -17.96 20.88 -48.51
N GLU A 313 -18.68 20.61 -47.42
CA GLU A 313 -19.42 21.61 -46.64
C GLU A 313 -18.56 22.29 -45.55
N GLY A 314 -17.36 21.80 -45.30
CA GLY A 314 -16.48 22.32 -44.25
C GLY A 314 -16.97 22.03 -42.84
N VAL A 315 -17.68 20.94 -42.63
CA VAL A 315 -18.24 20.49 -41.36
C VAL A 315 -17.71 19.10 -40.96
N CYS A 316 -18.06 18.61 -39.78
CA CYS A 316 -17.86 17.23 -39.36
C CYS A 316 -19.07 16.76 -38.55
N SER A 317 -19.37 15.48 -38.59
CA SER A 317 -20.40 14.86 -37.76
C SER A 317 -19.78 14.36 -36.48
N VAL A 318 -20.30 14.77 -35.32
CA VAL A 318 -19.79 14.35 -34.00
C VAL A 318 -20.85 13.48 -33.32
N LYS A 319 -20.48 12.24 -33.03
CA LYS A 319 -21.34 11.30 -32.32
C LYS A 319 -20.91 11.15 -30.87
N ASN A 320 -21.83 11.39 -29.94
CA ASN A 320 -21.67 11.04 -28.54
C ASN A 320 -21.91 9.53 -28.36
N MET A 321 -20.89 8.79 -27.91
CA MET A 321 -20.95 7.33 -27.81
C MET A 321 -21.78 6.85 -26.61
N ALA A 322 -21.99 7.69 -25.57
CA ALA A 322 -22.80 7.34 -24.43
C ALA A 322 -24.31 7.52 -24.70
N THR A 323 -24.72 8.64 -25.37
CA THR A 323 -26.10 8.93 -25.64
C THR A 323 -26.57 8.44 -27.03
N GLY A 324 -25.63 8.22 -27.95
CA GLY A 324 -25.91 7.87 -29.32
C GLY A 324 -26.34 9.06 -30.22
N GLU A 325 -26.44 10.27 -29.66
CA GLU A 325 -26.73 11.50 -30.38
C GLU A 325 -25.59 11.85 -31.34
N GLN A 326 -26.01 12.41 -32.50
CA GLN A 326 -25.09 12.84 -33.57
C GLN A 326 -25.40 14.27 -33.99
#